data_96af54f6639d78132849b36632f54faa
#
_entry.id   96af54f6639d78132849b36632f54faa
#
_cell.length_a   1.000
_cell.length_b   1.000
_cell.length_c   1.000
_cell.angle_alpha   90.00
_cell.angle_beta   90.00
_cell.angle_gamma   90.00
#
_symmetry.space_group_name_H-M   'P 1'
#
loop_
_entity.id
_entity.type
_entity.pdbx_description
1 polymer ?
#
loop_
_entity_poly.entity_id
_entity_poly.type
_entity_poly.pdbx_seq_one_letter_code
_entity_poly.pdbx_strand_id
1 'polypeptide(L)'
;MRGRQLLEDVRRALDASRLQASFLDLELTETAIMANVEEATWTMRELRKMGVKLSMDDFGIGQSSLGHLQRLPVNRMKIDRSFVAAVPDDVNAARICRAIIGLAHEFGFSVVGEGVEKAVQLAFLERNGCEFVQGYLLSAPVSADAMLAMLREPVLYPRETDGKSQNGAVLLVDDEQNVLRALARLLRRDGYRIFTASSFQDAFEILGTENVHVVMSDHRMPEGKGTEFLSRVKATHPHTIRLILSGYADLGAVTEAINGGAVYRFLTKPWNDDDLRETLREAMRMAQVAGSEA
;
A
#
# COMPACT_ATOMS: atom_id res chain seq x y z
N MET A 1 -39.41 4.15 7.13
CA MET A 1 -39.99 2.81 7.35
C MET A 1 -38.98 1.68 7.21
N ARG A 2 -38.07 1.70 6.21
CA ARG A 2 -37.08 0.63 6.00
C ARG A 2 -36.04 0.49 7.15
N GLY A 3 -35.60 1.59 7.75
CA GLY A 3 -34.61 1.54 8.85
C GLY A 3 -35.16 0.86 10.11
N ARG A 4 -36.41 1.07 10.48
CA ARG A 4 -37.01 0.39 11.67
C ARG A 4 -37.15 -1.11 11.48
N GLN A 5 -37.51 -1.55 10.28
CA GLN A 5 -37.59 -2.96 9.95
C GLN A 5 -36.22 -3.65 10.07
N LEU A 6 -35.19 -2.99 9.54
CA LEU A 6 -33.81 -3.50 9.65
C LEU A 6 -33.37 -3.69 11.12
N LEU A 7 -33.69 -2.73 12.00
CA LEU A 7 -33.39 -2.83 13.43
C LEU A 7 -34.07 -4.02 14.10
N GLU A 8 -35.36 -4.26 13.78
CA GLU A 8 -36.10 -5.39 14.30
C GLU A 8 -35.54 -6.73 13.79
N ASP A 9 -35.19 -6.79 12.51
CA ASP A 9 -34.61 -7.99 11.90
C ASP A 9 -33.26 -8.33 12.48
N VAL A 10 -32.36 -7.34 12.67
CA VAL A 10 -31.06 -7.51 13.31
C VAL A 10 -31.21 -7.97 14.75
N ARG A 11 -32.11 -7.34 15.53
CA ARG A 11 -32.36 -7.76 16.91
C ARG A 11 -32.83 -9.22 16.98
N ARG A 12 -33.79 -9.57 16.15
CA ARG A 12 -34.33 -10.94 16.07
C ARG A 12 -33.25 -11.96 15.70
N ALA A 13 -32.38 -11.60 14.74
CA ALA A 13 -31.27 -12.48 14.32
C ALA A 13 -30.24 -12.67 15.44
N LEU A 14 -29.88 -11.60 16.15
CA LEU A 14 -28.96 -11.69 17.30
C LEU A 14 -29.53 -12.52 18.45
N ASP A 15 -30.82 -12.32 18.78
CA ASP A 15 -31.50 -13.08 19.83
C ASP A 15 -31.58 -14.58 19.47
N ALA A 16 -31.92 -14.88 18.22
CA ALA A 16 -32.04 -16.27 17.74
C ALA A 16 -30.69 -17.00 17.69
N SER A 17 -29.62 -16.31 17.25
CA SER A 17 -28.29 -16.89 17.13
C SER A 17 -27.49 -16.87 18.43
N ARG A 18 -27.87 -16.07 19.41
CA ARG A 18 -27.11 -15.77 20.64
C ARG A 18 -25.72 -15.18 20.34
N LEU A 19 -25.53 -14.60 19.16
CA LEU A 19 -24.30 -13.94 18.77
C LEU A 19 -24.16 -12.61 19.53
N GLN A 20 -23.01 -12.36 20.09
CA GLN A 20 -22.73 -11.02 20.62
C GLN A 20 -22.72 -10.00 19.47
N ALA A 21 -23.44 -8.90 19.64
CA ALA A 21 -23.61 -7.89 18.59
C ALA A 21 -22.28 -7.31 18.06
N SER A 22 -21.23 -7.31 18.88
CA SER A 22 -19.87 -6.85 18.51
C SER A 22 -19.17 -7.73 17.46
N PHE A 23 -19.68 -8.94 17.21
CA PHE A 23 -19.18 -9.81 16.13
C PHE A 23 -19.97 -9.68 14.83
N LEU A 24 -21.07 -8.92 14.83
CA LEU A 24 -21.80 -8.59 13.61
C LEU A 24 -21.28 -7.24 13.08
N ASP A 25 -20.85 -7.24 11.82
CA ASP A 25 -20.49 -6.05 11.06
C ASP A 25 -21.46 -5.92 9.87
N LEU A 26 -22.14 -4.80 9.75
CA LEU A 26 -23.05 -4.52 8.65
C LEU A 26 -22.42 -3.53 7.68
N GLU A 27 -22.42 -3.89 6.41
CA GLU A 27 -21.88 -3.06 5.34
C GLU A 27 -22.97 -2.24 4.68
N LEU A 28 -22.72 -0.96 4.52
CA LEU A 28 -23.62 -0.03 3.85
C LEU A 28 -22.87 0.65 2.72
N THR A 29 -23.39 0.56 1.51
CA THR A 29 -22.79 1.27 0.37
C THR A 29 -22.95 2.78 0.53
N GLU A 30 -21.96 3.52 0.04
CA GLU A 30 -22.01 4.99 0.02
C GLU A 30 -23.33 5.51 -0.59
N THR A 31 -23.74 4.93 -1.70
CA THR A 31 -24.98 5.29 -2.40
C THR A 31 -26.23 5.10 -1.52
N ALA A 32 -26.29 4.01 -0.76
CA ALA A 32 -27.43 3.74 0.12
C ALA A 32 -27.53 4.76 1.26
N ILE A 33 -26.37 5.17 1.81
CA ILE A 33 -26.31 6.21 2.84
C ILE A 33 -26.74 7.57 2.27
N MET A 34 -26.24 7.92 1.09
CA MET A 34 -26.50 9.24 0.46
C MET A 34 -27.95 9.40 -0.03
N ALA A 35 -28.67 8.31 -0.28
CA ALA A 35 -30.07 8.36 -0.67
C ALA A 35 -30.98 9.06 0.37
N ASN A 36 -30.68 8.89 1.67
CA ASN A 36 -31.33 9.60 2.78
C ASN A 36 -30.40 9.61 4.01
N VAL A 37 -29.52 10.60 4.06
CA VAL A 37 -28.46 10.70 5.09
C VAL A 37 -29.02 10.75 6.51
N GLU A 38 -30.15 11.42 6.72
CA GLU A 38 -30.71 11.57 8.06
C GLU A 38 -31.28 10.23 8.58
N GLU A 39 -32.09 9.54 7.77
CA GLU A 39 -32.63 8.22 8.13
C GLU A 39 -31.52 7.18 8.28
N ALA A 40 -30.54 7.18 7.37
CA ALA A 40 -29.38 6.30 7.45
C ALA A 40 -28.58 6.54 8.74
N THR A 41 -28.24 7.80 9.04
CA THR A 41 -27.49 8.16 10.25
C THR A 41 -28.24 7.78 11.53
N TRP A 42 -29.55 7.98 11.57
CA TRP A 42 -30.38 7.56 12.70
C TRP A 42 -30.34 6.03 12.86
N THR A 43 -30.58 5.28 11.78
CA THR A 43 -30.56 3.81 11.79
C THR A 43 -29.21 3.27 12.25
N MET A 44 -28.11 3.84 11.71
CA MET A 44 -26.75 3.47 12.07
C MET A 44 -26.46 3.72 13.55
N ARG A 45 -26.94 4.84 14.12
CA ARG A 45 -26.79 5.12 15.56
C ARG A 45 -27.51 4.10 16.43
N GLU A 46 -28.74 3.70 16.03
CA GLU A 46 -29.47 2.68 16.77
C GLU A 46 -28.80 1.30 16.69
N LEU A 47 -28.27 0.91 15.53
CA LEU A 47 -27.47 -0.32 15.37
C LEU A 47 -26.22 -0.29 16.26
N ARG A 48 -25.51 0.84 16.31
CA ARG A 48 -24.35 0.98 17.21
C ARG A 48 -24.69 0.89 18.68
N LYS A 49 -25.86 1.43 19.10
CA LYS A 49 -26.34 1.25 20.49
C LYS A 49 -26.58 -0.21 20.83
N MET A 50 -26.93 -1.04 19.85
CA MET A 50 -27.03 -2.50 20.02
C MET A 50 -25.66 -3.18 20.09
N GLY A 51 -24.56 -2.48 19.79
CA GLY A 51 -23.19 -3.02 19.77
C GLY A 51 -22.72 -3.53 18.41
N VAL A 52 -23.55 -3.40 17.35
CA VAL A 52 -23.21 -3.82 15.99
C VAL A 52 -22.14 -2.91 15.42
N LYS A 53 -21.17 -3.46 14.69
CA LYS A 53 -20.19 -2.73 13.92
C LYS A 53 -20.77 -2.33 12.56
N LEU A 54 -20.30 -1.21 12.03
CA LEU A 54 -20.75 -0.68 10.76
C LEU A 54 -19.56 -0.35 9.88
N SER A 55 -19.59 -0.83 8.64
CA SER A 55 -18.60 -0.56 7.61
C SER A 55 -19.23 0.19 6.45
N MET A 56 -18.52 1.20 5.95
CA MET A 56 -18.91 1.89 4.71
C MET A 56 -18.25 1.18 3.54
N ASP A 57 -19.06 0.75 2.59
CA ASP A 57 -18.65 -0.01 1.40
C ASP A 57 -18.61 0.85 0.15
N ASP A 58 -17.84 0.41 -0.86
CA ASP A 58 -17.66 1.06 -2.17
C ASP A 58 -17.17 2.52 -2.07
N PHE A 59 -16.34 2.84 -1.07
CA PHE A 59 -15.90 4.21 -0.88
C PHE A 59 -14.96 4.68 -1.98
N GLY A 60 -15.24 5.88 -2.51
CA GLY A 60 -14.45 6.54 -3.55
C GLY A 60 -15.05 6.44 -4.96
N ILE A 61 -16.10 5.63 -5.18
CA ILE A 61 -16.82 5.57 -6.47
C ILE A 61 -17.95 6.60 -6.51
N GLY A 62 -18.47 7.01 -5.37
CA GLY A 62 -19.62 7.90 -5.23
C GLY A 62 -19.25 9.39 -5.12
N GLN A 63 -20.25 10.21 -4.80
CA GLN A 63 -20.12 11.66 -4.63
C GLN A 63 -20.27 12.08 -3.17
N SER A 64 -19.59 11.42 -2.24
CA SER A 64 -19.70 11.78 -0.82
C SER A 64 -19.14 13.17 -0.53
N SER A 65 -19.94 13.99 0.14
CA SER A 65 -19.44 15.21 0.77
C SER A 65 -18.69 14.85 2.07
N LEU A 66 -17.45 15.29 2.20
CA LEU A 66 -16.63 15.11 3.41
C LEU A 66 -17.35 15.55 4.70
N GLY A 67 -18.23 16.56 4.60
CA GLY A 67 -19.03 17.04 5.74
C GLY A 67 -20.06 16.03 6.25
N HIS A 68 -20.49 15.08 5.42
CA HIS A 68 -21.39 14.00 5.86
C HIS A 68 -20.62 12.88 6.53
N LEU A 69 -19.43 12.52 6.01
CA LEU A 69 -18.57 11.47 6.56
C LEU A 69 -18.26 11.66 8.05
N GLN A 70 -17.92 12.89 8.45
CA GLN A 70 -17.63 13.22 9.86
C GLN A 70 -18.79 12.90 10.83
N ARG A 71 -20.02 12.84 10.34
CA ARG A 71 -21.24 12.62 11.17
C ARG A 71 -21.70 11.18 11.19
N LEU A 72 -21.13 10.34 10.30
CA LEU A 72 -21.54 8.95 10.18
C LEU A 72 -20.91 8.12 11.30
N PRO A 73 -21.71 7.32 12.00
CA PRO A 73 -21.23 6.49 13.10
C PRO A 73 -20.69 5.14 12.59
N VAL A 74 -19.76 5.17 11.63
CA VAL A 74 -19.09 3.98 11.10
C VAL A 74 -17.84 3.62 11.89
N ASN A 75 -17.44 2.37 11.81
CA ASN A 75 -16.21 1.85 12.41
C ASN A 75 -15.10 1.67 11.37
N ARG A 76 -15.51 1.35 10.14
CA ARG A 76 -14.59 0.98 9.05
C ARG A 76 -14.97 1.63 7.74
N MET A 77 -13.96 1.80 6.90
CA MET A 77 -14.09 2.24 5.52
C MET A 77 -13.44 1.18 4.62
N LYS A 78 -14.16 0.74 3.57
CA LYS A 78 -13.68 -0.27 2.64
C LYS A 78 -13.26 0.42 1.35
N ILE A 79 -12.04 0.16 0.90
CA ILE A 79 -11.51 0.66 -0.37
C ILE A 79 -11.98 -0.30 -1.46
N ASP A 80 -12.71 0.21 -2.43
CA ASP A 80 -13.23 -0.59 -3.53
C ASP A 80 -12.11 -1.30 -4.31
N ARG A 81 -12.40 -2.52 -4.75
CA ARG A 81 -11.49 -3.38 -5.50
C ARG A 81 -10.92 -2.73 -6.76
N SER A 82 -11.63 -1.80 -7.40
CA SER A 82 -11.14 -1.15 -8.62
C SER A 82 -9.88 -0.32 -8.39
N PHE A 83 -9.74 0.27 -7.21
CA PHE A 83 -8.52 0.97 -6.82
C PHE A 83 -7.43 0.00 -6.37
N VAL A 84 -7.79 -1.03 -5.61
CA VAL A 84 -6.85 -2.04 -5.11
C VAL A 84 -6.27 -2.88 -6.25
N ALA A 85 -7.05 -3.22 -7.27
CA ALA A 85 -6.59 -4.01 -8.40
C ALA A 85 -5.45 -3.35 -9.19
N ALA A 86 -5.40 -2.01 -9.20
CA ALA A 86 -4.45 -1.25 -9.99
C ALA A 86 -3.16 -0.88 -9.24
N VAL A 87 -3.11 -1.03 -7.91
CA VAL A 87 -1.91 -0.72 -7.13
C VAL A 87 -0.90 -1.89 -7.14
N PRO A 88 0.41 -1.60 -7.02
CA PRO A 88 1.03 -0.27 -6.95
C PRO A 88 1.32 0.37 -8.33
N ASP A 89 1.03 -0.31 -9.43
CA ASP A 89 1.47 0.03 -10.79
C ASP A 89 0.86 1.33 -11.31
N ASP A 90 -0.42 1.59 -11.00
CA ASP A 90 -1.10 2.84 -11.37
C ASP A 90 -0.88 3.92 -10.30
N VAL A 91 -0.22 5.01 -10.71
CA VAL A 91 0.11 6.14 -9.83
C VAL A 91 -1.15 6.83 -9.28
N ASN A 92 -2.23 6.91 -10.07
CA ASN A 92 -3.46 7.55 -9.63
C ASN A 92 -4.21 6.67 -8.62
N ALA A 93 -4.33 5.37 -8.89
CA ALA A 93 -4.90 4.42 -7.94
C ALA A 93 -4.12 4.41 -6.61
N ALA A 94 -2.78 4.42 -6.67
CA ALA A 94 -1.93 4.50 -5.50
C ALA A 94 -2.14 5.79 -4.68
N ARG A 95 -2.33 6.93 -5.36
CA ARG A 95 -2.65 8.21 -4.70
C ARG A 95 -4.04 8.19 -4.05
N ILE A 96 -5.04 7.63 -4.75
CA ILE A 96 -6.40 7.50 -4.24
C ILE A 96 -6.43 6.60 -3.01
N CYS A 97 -5.82 5.42 -3.06
CA CYS A 97 -5.73 4.51 -1.91
C CYS A 97 -5.11 5.20 -0.69
N ARG A 98 -3.97 5.90 -0.86
CA ARG A 98 -3.35 6.67 0.24
C ARG A 98 -4.25 7.77 0.78
N ALA A 99 -4.93 8.50 -0.10
CA ALA A 99 -5.84 9.56 0.32
C ALA A 99 -7.03 9.00 1.12
N ILE A 100 -7.59 7.86 0.70
CA ILE A 100 -8.69 7.18 1.41
C ILE A 100 -8.21 6.69 2.78
N ILE A 101 -7.04 6.04 2.85
CA ILE A 101 -6.47 5.54 4.12
C ILE A 101 -6.24 6.71 5.08
N GLY A 102 -5.57 7.78 4.64
CA GLY A 102 -5.32 8.95 5.46
C GLY A 102 -6.62 9.61 5.95
N LEU A 103 -7.60 9.77 5.07
CA LEU A 103 -8.91 10.33 5.41
C LEU A 103 -9.64 9.47 6.46
N ALA A 104 -9.65 8.16 6.29
CA ALA A 104 -10.28 7.24 7.23
C ALA A 104 -9.66 7.36 8.63
N HIS A 105 -8.35 7.43 8.72
CA HIS A 105 -7.62 7.58 9.98
C HIS A 105 -7.90 8.91 10.67
N GLU A 106 -7.97 10.02 9.92
CA GLU A 106 -8.35 11.33 10.46
C GLU A 106 -9.75 11.33 11.10
N PHE A 107 -10.66 10.48 10.60
CA PHE A 107 -11.99 10.30 11.20
C PHE A 107 -12.04 9.18 12.26
N GLY A 108 -10.94 8.52 12.55
CA GLY A 108 -10.87 7.42 13.51
C GLY A 108 -11.49 6.11 13.01
N PHE A 109 -11.55 5.92 11.70
CA PHE A 109 -12.02 4.67 11.08
C PHE A 109 -10.84 3.77 10.76
N SER A 110 -11.01 2.46 10.91
CA SER A 110 -10.09 1.49 10.33
C SER A 110 -10.39 1.24 8.85
N VAL A 111 -9.41 0.78 8.10
CA VAL A 111 -9.51 0.59 6.65
C VAL A 111 -9.46 -0.89 6.27
N VAL A 112 -10.27 -1.27 5.28
CA VAL A 112 -10.26 -2.60 4.66
C VAL A 112 -9.95 -2.45 3.17
N GLY A 113 -8.90 -3.08 2.68
CA GLY A 113 -8.62 -3.17 1.24
C GLY A 113 -9.33 -4.38 0.63
N GLU A 114 -10.17 -4.14 -0.39
CA GLU A 114 -10.95 -5.19 -1.03
C GLU A 114 -10.31 -5.70 -2.33
N GLY A 115 -10.58 -6.97 -2.64
CA GLY A 115 -10.15 -7.58 -3.89
C GLY A 115 -8.62 -7.71 -4.01
N VAL A 116 -7.93 -7.95 -2.90
CA VAL A 116 -6.50 -8.24 -2.90
C VAL A 116 -6.25 -9.60 -3.53
N GLU A 117 -5.58 -9.62 -4.69
CA GLU A 117 -5.29 -10.82 -5.47
C GLU A 117 -3.78 -11.11 -5.57
N LYS A 118 -2.93 -10.10 -5.32
CA LYS A 118 -1.48 -10.19 -5.47
C LYS A 118 -0.76 -9.75 -4.19
N ALA A 119 0.38 -10.38 -3.91
CA ALA A 119 1.23 -10.02 -2.76
C ALA A 119 1.69 -8.55 -2.79
N VAL A 120 1.94 -7.99 -3.97
CA VAL A 120 2.33 -6.58 -4.14
C VAL A 120 1.23 -5.61 -3.71
N GLN A 121 -0.05 -5.96 -3.91
CA GLN A 121 -1.19 -5.16 -3.45
C GLN A 121 -1.30 -5.20 -1.92
N LEU A 122 -1.16 -6.39 -1.33
CA LEU A 122 -1.13 -6.56 0.12
C LEU A 122 -0.03 -5.71 0.76
N ALA A 123 1.20 -5.84 0.27
CA ALA A 123 2.34 -5.10 0.79
C ALA A 123 2.18 -3.57 0.62
N PHE A 124 1.59 -3.12 -0.50
CA PHE A 124 1.27 -1.71 -0.70
C PHE A 124 0.27 -1.21 0.36
N LEU A 125 -0.83 -1.93 0.60
CA LEU A 125 -1.85 -1.56 1.56
C LEU A 125 -1.30 -1.54 3.00
N GLU A 126 -0.55 -2.58 3.40
CA GLU A 126 0.09 -2.66 4.72
C GLU A 126 1.05 -1.49 4.98
N ARG A 127 1.90 -1.14 4.01
CA ARG A 127 2.84 -0.01 4.14
C ARG A 127 2.17 1.34 4.26
N ASN A 128 0.96 1.46 3.73
CA ASN A 128 0.19 2.70 3.82
C ASN A 128 -0.80 2.69 5.00
N GLY A 129 -0.70 1.71 5.91
CA GLY A 129 -1.46 1.66 7.15
C GLY A 129 -2.86 1.07 7.03
N CYS A 130 -3.17 0.32 5.97
CA CYS A 130 -4.42 -0.42 5.88
C CYS A 130 -4.42 -1.60 6.86
N GLU A 131 -5.37 -1.64 7.81
CA GLU A 131 -5.37 -2.61 8.91
C GLU A 131 -5.96 -3.96 8.52
N PHE A 132 -6.87 -3.98 7.56
CA PHE A 132 -7.56 -5.19 7.15
C PHE A 132 -7.55 -5.32 5.63
N VAL A 133 -7.55 -6.57 5.17
CA VAL A 133 -7.64 -6.88 3.75
C VAL A 133 -8.55 -8.08 3.52
N GLN A 134 -9.23 -8.09 2.36
CA GLN A 134 -9.93 -9.28 1.88
C GLN A 134 -9.70 -9.46 0.37
N GLY A 135 -9.63 -10.71 -0.06
CA GLY A 135 -9.45 -11.04 -1.48
C GLY A 135 -8.95 -12.44 -1.72
N TYR A 136 -8.85 -12.78 -2.99
CA TYR A 136 -8.48 -14.14 -3.43
C TYR A 136 -7.03 -14.52 -3.11
N LEU A 137 -6.18 -13.55 -2.83
CA LEU A 137 -4.84 -13.83 -2.31
C LEU A 137 -4.89 -14.63 -1.00
N LEU A 138 -5.88 -14.34 -0.14
CA LEU A 138 -6.05 -15.00 1.16
C LEU A 138 -6.90 -16.26 1.03
N SER A 139 -8.09 -16.14 0.48
CA SER A 139 -9.01 -17.23 0.21
C SER A 139 -10.12 -16.83 -0.75
N ALA A 140 -10.59 -17.75 -1.58
CA ALA A 140 -11.88 -17.64 -2.21
C ALA A 140 -12.99 -17.78 -1.15
N PRO A 141 -14.24 -17.35 -1.44
CA PRO A 141 -15.38 -17.61 -0.57
C PRO A 141 -15.51 -19.13 -0.24
N VAL A 142 -15.66 -19.43 1.02
CA VAL A 142 -15.73 -20.82 1.52
C VAL A 142 -17.00 -21.04 2.35
N SER A 143 -17.40 -22.31 2.54
CA SER A 143 -18.51 -22.66 3.44
C SER A 143 -18.17 -22.38 4.92
N ALA A 144 -19.18 -22.29 5.77
CA ALA A 144 -18.99 -22.06 7.20
C ALA A 144 -18.09 -23.11 7.87
N ASP A 145 -18.23 -24.40 7.47
CA ASP A 145 -17.40 -25.50 8.02
C ASP A 145 -15.93 -25.34 7.57
N ALA A 146 -15.68 -24.97 6.33
CA ALA A 146 -14.34 -24.73 5.84
C ALA A 146 -13.73 -23.48 6.52
N MET A 147 -14.49 -22.41 6.74
CA MET A 147 -14.04 -21.24 7.49
C MET A 147 -13.67 -21.61 8.93
N LEU A 148 -14.45 -22.46 9.58
CA LEU A 148 -14.15 -22.94 10.94
C LEU A 148 -12.82 -23.72 10.98
N ALA A 149 -12.53 -24.52 9.97
CA ALA A 149 -11.25 -25.20 9.83
C ALA A 149 -10.09 -24.21 9.66
N MET A 150 -10.24 -23.21 8.78
CA MET A 150 -9.25 -22.14 8.55
C MET A 150 -8.97 -21.33 9.82
N LEU A 151 -9.98 -20.99 10.60
CA LEU A 151 -9.84 -20.24 11.86
C LEU A 151 -9.06 -21.01 12.95
N ARG A 152 -8.89 -22.32 12.81
CA ARG A 152 -8.05 -23.13 13.70
C ARG A 152 -6.58 -23.13 13.29
N GLU A 153 -6.26 -22.68 12.11
CA GLU A 153 -4.89 -22.54 11.63
C GLU A 153 -4.31 -21.18 12.05
N PRO A 154 -3.07 -21.12 12.55
CA PRO A 154 -2.56 -19.90 13.18
C PRO A 154 -2.25 -18.77 12.21
N VAL A 155 -2.05 -19.02 10.91
CA VAL A 155 -1.67 -17.99 9.94
C VAL A 155 -2.13 -18.35 8.53
N LEU A 156 -2.97 -17.50 7.92
CA LEU A 156 -3.40 -17.65 6.53
C LEU A 156 -2.35 -17.15 5.52
N TYR A 157 -1.54 -16.20 5.92
CA TYR A 157 -0.49 -15.60 5.10
C TYR A 157 0.71 -15.31 5.99
N PRO A 158 1.79 -16.12 5.91
CA PRO A 158 2.98 -15.86 6.72
C PRO A 158 3.60 -14.55 6.29
N ARG A 159 3.70 -13.59 7.21
CA ARG A 159 4.59 -12.44 7.02
C ARG A 159 6.01 -12.99 6.92
N GLU A 160 6.66 -12.78 5.80
CA GLU A 160 8.11 -12.89 5.78
C GLU A 160 8.63 -11.83 6.76
N THR A 161 8.98 -12.28 7.95
CA THR A 161 9.68 -11.43 8.91
C THR A 161 11.02 -11.10 8.29
N ASP A 162 11.14 -9.87 7.82
CA ASP A 162 12.39 -9.31 7.36
C ASP A 162 13.50 -9.66 8.35
N GLY A 163 14.42 -10.51 7.92
CA GLY A 163 15.68 -10.62 8.57
C GLY A 163 16.26 -9.21 8.62
N LYS A 164 16.29 -8.60 9.80
CA LYS A 164 16.81 -7.25 10.02
C LYS A 164 18.22 -7.17 9.46
N SER A 165 18.37 -6.73 8.22
CA SER A 165 19.64 -6.26 7.72
C SER A 165 19.96 -5.01 8.55
N GLN A 166 21.10 -5.03 9.25
CA GLN A 166 21.48 -3.93 10.15
C GLN A 166 21.64 -2.59 9.41
N ASN A 167 21.83 -2.61 8.07
CA ASN A 167 22.17 -1.43 7.26
C ASN A 167 21.11 -1.04 6.22
N GLY A 168 19.93 -1.70 6.19
CA GLY A 168 18.86 -1.38 5.25
C GLY A 168 18.89 -2.16 3.93
N ALA A 169 17.94 -1.90 3.04
CA ALA A 169 17.73 -2.60 1.77
C ALA A 169 17.90 -1.68 0.56
N VAL A 170 18.58 -2.20 -0.47
CA VAL A 170 18.85 -1.53 -1.75
C VAL A 170 18.27 -2.35 -2.88
N LEU A 171 17.55 -1.72 -3.79
CA LEU A 171 17.12 -2.29 -5.06
C LEU A 171 18.00 -1.72 -6.18
N LEU A 172 18.65 -2.61 -6.93
CA LEU A 172 19.47 -2.31 -8.10
C LEU A 172 18.68 -2.68 -9.35
N VAL A 173 18.53 -1.72 -10.29
CA VAL A 173 17.75 -1.89 -11.53
C VAL A 173 18.63 -1.58 -12.72
N ASP A 174 18.94 -2.60 -13.54
CA ASP A 174 19.79 -2.47 -14.72
C ASP A 174 19.52 -3.68 -15.64
N ASP A 175 19.37 -3.49 -16.94
CA ASP A 175 19.16 -4.58 -17.89
C ASP A 175 20.43 -5.43 -18.11
N GLU A 176 21.60 -4.88 -17.76
CA GLU A 176 22.86 -5.59 -17.83
C GLU A 176 23.12 -6.43 -16.56
N GLN A 177 22.93 -7.74 -16.65
CA GLN A 177 23.18 -8.68 -15.55
C GLN A 177 24.60 -8.61 -14.95
N ASN A 178 25.58 -8.20 -15.77
CA ASN A 178 26.97 -8.04 -15.30
C ASN A 178 27.11 -6.83 -14.36
N VAL A 179 26.42 -5.74 -14.68
CA VAL A 179 26.34 -4.51 -13.84
C VAL A 179 25.68 -4.86 -12.51
N LEU A 180 24.52 -5.51 -12.53
CA LEU A 180 23.83 -5.96 -11.31
C LEU A 180 24.70 -6.83 -10.42
N ARG A 181 25.41 -7.80 -11.02
CA ARG A 181 26.35 -8.67 -10.25
C ARG A 181 27.51 -7.91 -9.64
N ALA A 182 28.08 -6.95 -10.37
CA ALA A 182 29.20 -6.14 -9.88
C ALA A 182 28.76 -5.26 -8.69
N LEU A 183 27.66 -4.53 -8.84
CA LEU A 183 27.09 -3.69 -7.80
C LEU A 183 26.67 -4.51 -6.56
N ALA A 184 25.96 -5.63 -6.77
CA ALA A 184 25.54 -6.49 -5.68
C ALA A 184 26.72 -7.05 -4.90
N ARG A 185 27.80 -7.46 -5.58
CA ARG A 185 29.03 -7.95 -4.92
C ARG A 185 29.72 -6.84 -4.12
N LEU A 186 29.75 -5.62 -4.64
CA LEU A 186 30.33 -4.46 -3.99
C LEU A 186 29.57 -4.15 -2.69
N LEU A 187 28.25 -4.02 -2.78
CA LEU A 187 27.40 -3.51 -1.70
C LEU A 187 27.03 -4.54 -0.63
N ARG A 188 27.02 -5.85 -0.96
CA ARG A 188 26.83 -6.91 0.06
C ARG A 188 27.90 -6.89 1.15
N ARG A 189 29.12 -6.47 0.81
CA ARG A 189 30.21 -6.35 1.79
C ARG A 189 29.95 -5.28 2.84
N ASP A 190 29.10 -4.31 2.52
CA ASP A 190 28.72 -3.22 3.41
C ASP A 190 27.48 -3.57 4.27
N GLY A 191 26.98 -4.82 4.20
CA GLY A 191 25.91 -5.33 5.04
C GLY A 191 24.49 -4.92 4.63
N TYR A 192 24.31 -4.44 3.39
CA TYR A 192 22.98 -4.14 2.84
C TYR A 192 22.26 -5.41 2.35
N ARG A 193 20.94 -5.46 2.51
CA ARG A 193 20.09 -6.41 1.79
C ARG A 193 19.95 -5.93 0.35
N ILE A 194 20.40 -6.72 -0.61
CA ILE A 194 20.45 -6.32 -2.03
C ILE A 194 19.41 -7.09 -2.81
N PHE A 195 18.53 -6.36 -3.45
CA PHE A 195 17.60 -6.83 -4.47
C PHE A 195 18.09 -6.41 -5.85
N THR A 196 17.81 -7.19 -6.87
CA THR A 196 18.17 -6.88 -8.26
C THR A 196 16.98 -7.10 -9.17
N ALA A 197 16.75 -6.20 -10.11
CA ALA A 197 15.72 -6.28 -11.14
C ALA A 197 16.34 -5.96 -12.49
N SER A 198 15.93 -6.71 -13.52
CA SER A 198 16.38 -6.48 -14.91
C SER A 198 15.36 -5.75 -15.76
N SER A 199 14.19 -5.43 -15.17
CA SER A 199 13.12 -4.67 -15.78
C SER A 199 12.46 -3.73 -14.75
N PHE A 200 11.74 -2.72 -15.23
CA PHE A 200 10.95 -1.86 -14.35
C PHE A 200 9.77 -2.59 -13.73
N GLN A 201 9.24 -3.59 -14.43
CA GLN A 201 8.17 -4.43 -13.92
C GLN A 201 8.67 -5.24 -12.70
N ASP A 202 9.78 -5.98 -12.82
CA ASP A 202 10.37 -6.72 -11.72
C ASP A 202 10.72 -5.80 -10.54
N ALA A 203 11.20 -4.58 -10.85
CA ALA A 203 11.53 -3.59 -9.83
C ALA A 203 10.29 -3.14 -9.04
N PHE A 204 9.15 -2.94 -9.69
CA PHE A 204 7.90 -2.61 -8.99
C PHE A 204 7.35 -3.79 -8.18
N GLU A 205 7.51 -5.03 -8.65
CA GLU A 205 7.14 -6.22 -7.87
C GLU A 205 7.93 -6.29 -6.56
N ILE A 206 9.26 -6.06 -6.64
CA ILE A 206 10.12 -6.00 -5.45
C ILE A 206 9.74 -4.83 -4.55
N LEU A 207 9.56 -3.62 -5.10
CA LEU A 207 9.13 -2.45 -4.33
C LEU A 207 7.75 -2.67 -3.67
N GLY A 208 6.88 -3.44 -4.29
CA GLY A 208 5.59 -3.84 -3.76
C GLY A 208 5.69 -4.77 -2.56
N THR A 209 6.61 -5.74 -2.57
CA THR A 209 6.73 -6.78 -1.53
C THR A 209 7.76 -6.48 -0.46
N GLU A 210 8.84 -5.75 -0.81
CA GLU A 210 10.00 -5.54 0.06
C GLU A 210 10.10 -4.10 0.56
N ASN A 211 10.60 -3.93 1.79
CA ASN A 211 10.88 -2.61 2.33
C ASN A 211 12.21 -2.08 1.79
N VAL A 212 12.18 -1.43 0.63
CA VAL A 212 13.35 -0.87 -0.05
C VAL A 212 13.60 0.56 0.42
N HIS A 213 14.79 0.80 1.00
CA HIS A 213 15.19 2.12 1.48
C HIS A 213 15.77 2.99 0.35
N VAL A 214 16.55 2.37 -0.54
CA VAL A 214 17.18 3.06 -1.66
C VAL A 214 16.97 2.26 -2.94
N VAL A 215 16.52 2.90 -4.00
CA VAL A 215 16.54 2.35 -5.36
C VAL A 215 17.61 3.04 -6.18
N MET A 216 18.41 2.24 -6.88
CA MET A 216 19.44 2.71 -7.81
C MET A 216 19.13 2.12 -9.18
N SER A 217 18.82 2.97 -10.16
CA SER A 217 18.38 2.55 -11.50
C SER A 217 19.36 3.03 -12.56
N ASP A 218 19.59 2.19 -13.57
CA ASP A 218 20.17 2.67 -14.83
C ASP A 218 19.27 3.70 -15.48
N HIS A 219 19.86 4.63 -16.22
CA HIS A 219 19.11 5.65 -16.96
C HIS A 219 18.50 5.11 -18.24
N ARG A 220 19.19 4.23 -18.95
CA ARG A 220 18.77 3.69 -20.25
C ARG A 220 18.37 2.24 -20.15
N MET A 221 17.08 1.98 -20.08
CA MET A 221 16.52 0.64 -20.08
C MET A 221 15.77 0.38 -21.39
N PRO A 222 15.65 -0.87 -21.85
CA PRO A 222 14.84 -1.20 -23.03
C PRO A 222 13.37 -0.75 -22.95
N GLU A 223 12.84 -0.68 -21.73
CA GLU A 223 11.45 -0.29 -21.43
C GLU A 223 11.23 1.22 -21.32
N GLY A 224 12.30 2.03 -21.33
CA GLY A 224 12.20 3.48 -21.20
C GLY A 224 13.31 4.10 -20.38
N LYS A 225 13.07 5.32 -19.89
CA LYS A 225 14.07 6.07 -19.13
C LYS A 225 13.97 5.81 -17.63
N GLY A 226 15.10 5.56 -16.98
CA GLY A 226 15.19 5.42 -15.53
C GLY A 226 14.65 6.63 -14.76
N THR A 227 14.74 7.84 -15.32
CA THR A 227 14.16 9.05 -14.72
C THR A 227 12.63 9.01 -14.65
N GLU A 228 11.96 8.43 -15.65
CA GLU A 228 10.50 8.24 -15.65
C GLU A 228 10.08 7.16 -14.65
N PHE A 229 10.82 6.06 -14.61
CA PHE A 229 10.66 5.02 -13.59
C PHE A 229 10.80 5.60 -12.17
N LEU A 230 11.88 6.35 -11.91
CA LEU A 230 12.11 6.94 -10.57
C LEU A 230 11.08 8.02 -10.20
N SER A 231 10.48 8.71 -11.18
CA SER A 231 9.34 9.60 -10.95
C SER A 231 8.10 8.82 -10.46
N ARG A 232 7.85 7.64 -11.03
CA ARG A 232 6.77 6.75 -10.57
C ARG A 232 7.08 6.20 -9.17
N VAL A 233 8.33 5.78 -8.92
CA VAL A 233 8.75 5.35 -7.57
C VAL A 233 8.53 6.47 -6.55
N LYS A 234 8.87 7.73 -6.85
CA LYS A 234 8.58 8.88 -5.97
C LYS A 234 7.09 8.98 -5.64
N ALA A 235 6.23 8.77 -6.60
CA ALA A 235 4.79 8.88 -6.43
C ALA A 235 4.19 7.73 -5.61
N THR A 236 4.73 6.51 -5.75
CA THR A 236 4.21 5.29 -5.10
C THR A 236 4.93 4.94 -3.80
N HIS A 237 6.23 5.27 -3.70
CA HIS A 237 7.11 4.99 -2.56
C HIS A 237 7.89 6.26 -2.16
N PRO A 238 7.23 7.27 -1.58
CA PRO A 238 7.82 8.59 -1.33
C PRO A 238 9.04 8.55 -0.39
N HIS A 239 9.10 7.61 0.53
CA HIS A 239 10.19 7.46 1.50
C HIS A 239 11.41 6.70 0.96
N THR A 240 11.26 6.01 -0.18
CA THR A 240 12.40 5.36 -0.85
C THR A 240 13.28 6.41 -1.52
N ILE A 241 14.55 6.48 -1.19
CA ILE A 241 15.52 7.39 -1.83
C ILE A 241 15.90 6.85 -3.21
N ARG A 242 15.98 7.71 -4.20
CA ARG A 242 16.13 7.37 -5.62
C ARG A 242 17.45 7.87 -6.17
N LEU A 243 18.30 6.94 -6.58
CA LEU A 243 19.59 7.19 -7.23
C LEU A 243 19.52 6.77 -8.70
N ILE A 244 20.28 7.43 -9.56
CA ILE A 244 20.40 7.06 -10.96
C ILE A 244 21.86 6.80 -11.34
N LEU A 245 22.08 5.74 -12.10
CA LEU A 245 23.33 5.48 -12.79
C LEU A 245 23.21 5.94 -14.24
N SER A 246 24.16 6.72 -14.73
CA SER A 246 24.06 7.30 -16.07
C SER A 246 25.42 7.47 -16.73
N GLY A 247 25.48 7.29 -18.04
CA GLY A 247 26.65 7.66 -18.83
C GLY A 247 26.80 9.18 -18.99
N TYR A 248 27.97 9.64 -19.36
CA TYR A 248 28.27 11.07 -19.55
C TYR A 248 27.34 11.80 -20.56
N ALA A 249 26.75 11.06 -21.49
CA ALA A 249 25.89 11.63 -22.53
C ALA A 249 24.50 12.08 -22.04
N ASP A 250 24.07 11.71 -20.83
CA ASP A 250 22.70 11.84 -20.35
C ASP A 250 22.53 12.93 -19.27
N LEU A 251 23.58 13.69 -18.99
CA LEU A 251 23.64 14.66 -17.88
C LEU A 251 22.52 15.71 -17.89
N GLY A 252 22.07 16.15 -19.07
CA GLY A 252 20.98 17.14 -19.18
C GLY A 252 19.63 16.63 -18.63
N ALA A 253 19.20 15.45 -19.06
CA ALA A 253 17.95 14.85 -18.63
C ALA A 253 17.98 14.44 -17.13
N VAL A 254 19.14 14.02 -16.64
CA VAL A 254 19.34 13.67 -15.23
C VAL A 254 19.29 14.93 -14.35
N THR A 255 19.88 16.04 -14.79
CA THR A 255 19.83 17.31 -14.06
C THR A 255 18.41 17.83 -13.92
N GLU A 256 17.59 17.72 -14.97
CA GLU A 256 16.17 18.09 -14.92
C GLU A 256 15.39 17.21 -13.92
N ALA A 257 15.65 15.91 -13.90
CA ALA A 257 15.02 14.97 -12.95
C ALA A 257 15.41 15.25 -11.50
N ILE A 258 16.64 15.69 -11.23
CA ILE A 258 17.08 16.13 -9.91
C ILE A 258 16.34 17.40 -9.50
N ASN A 259 16.29 18.41 -10.37
CA ASN A 259 15.62 19.67 -10.10
C ASN A 259 14.11 19.48 -9.87
N GLY A 260 13.48 18.51 -10.55
CA GLY A 260 12.10 18.09 -10.33
C GLY A 260 11.91 17.22 -9.07
N GLY A 261 12.98 16.89 -8.37
CA GLY A 261 12.96 16.08 -7.15
C GLY A 261 12.59 14.59 -7.37
N ALA A 262 12.61 14.12 -8.61
CA ALA A 262 12.37 12.71 -8.94
C ALA A 262 13.59 11.84 -8.58
N VAL A 263 14.78 12.40 -8.70
CA VAL A 263 16.07 11.75 -8.40
C VAL A 263 16.76 12.53 -7.28
N TYR A 264 17.30 11.83 -6.29
CA TYR A 264 18.07 12.42 -5.20
C TYR A 264 19.48 12.79 -5.65
N ARG A 265 20.18 11.86 -6.29
CA ARG A 265 21.55 12.05 -6.80
C ARG A 265 21.81 11.13 -7.99
N PHE A 266 22.75 11.50 -8.85
CA PHE A 266 23.26 10.66 -9.93
C PHE A 266 24.68 10.18 -9.66
N LEU A 267 25.01 9.06 -10.29
CA LEU A 267 26.35 8.48 -10.34
C LEU A 267 26.71 8.20 -11.80
N THR A 268 27.94 8.41 -12.17
CA THR A 268 28.40 8.17 -13.54
C THR A 268 28.84 6.74 -13.75
N LYS A 269 28.57 6.20 -14.96
CA LYS A 269 29.19 4.95 -15.43
C LYS A 269 30.45 5.30 -16.27
N PRO A 270 31.64 4.72 -16.01
CA PRO A 270 31.96 3.84 -14.90
C PRO A 270 32.00 4.58 -13.56
N TRP A 271 31.55 3.90 -12.49
CA TRP A 271 31.54 4.48 -11.14
C TRP A 271 32.88 4.26 -10.42
N ASN A 272 33.14 5.12 -9.45
CA ASN A 272 34.14 4.90 -8.43
C ASN A 272 33.49 4.16 -7.24
N ASP A 273 34.11 3.10 -6.75
CA ASP A 273 33.53 2.26 -5.69
C ASP A 273 33.35 3.03 -4.38
N ASP A 274 34.27 3.93 -4.03
CA ASP A 274 34.21 4.70 -2.79
C ASP A 274 33.16 5.78 -2.85
N ASP A 275 33.04 6.51 -3.98
CA ASP A 275 32.01 7.53 -4.22
C ASP A 275 30.62 6.91 -4.20
N LEU A 276 30.45 5.71 -4.78
CA LEU A 276 29.19 4.99 -4.80
C LEU A 276 28.78 4.57 -3.39
N ARG A 277 29.72 4.05 -2.60
CA ARG A 277 29.48 3.67 -1.20
C ARG A 277 29.14 4.87 -0.34
N GLU A 278 29.81 6.00 -0.52
CA GLU A 278 29.53 7.23 0.22
C GLU A 278 28.14 7.78 -0.10
N THR A 279 27.80 7.85 -1.39
CA THR A 279 26.48 8.28 -1.85
C THR A 279 25.38 7.38 -1.29
N LEU A 280 25.60 6.07 -1.29
CA LEU A 280 24.62 5.12 -0.78
C LEU A 280 24.44 5.24 0.75
N ARG A 281 25.53 5.42 1.52
CA ARG A 281 25.46 5.66 2.97
C ARG A 281 24.69 6.92 3.31
N GLU A 282 24.88 7.98 2.53
CA GLU A 282 24.14 9.24 2.70
C GLU A 282 22.65 9.03 2.39
N ALA A 283 22.32 8.37 1.28
CA ALA A 283 20.95 8.04 0.90
C ALA A 283 20.24 7.18 1.96
N MET A 284 20.96 6.18 2.54
CA MET A 284 20.40 5.36 3.62
C MET A 284 20.09 6.15 4.89
N ARG A 285 20.96 7.07 5.28
CA ARG A 285 20.67 7.95 6.43
C ARG A 285 19.43 8.78 6.22
N MET A 286 19.25 9.31 5.01
CA MET A 286 18.04 10.09 4.68
C MET A 286 16.78 9.24 4.67
N ALA A 287 16.84 8.00 4.16
CA ALA A 287 15.72 7.08 4.17
C ALA A 287 15.28 6.73 5.60
N GLN A 288 16.23 6.54 6.51
CA GLN A 288 15.95 6.25 7.93
C GLN A 288 15.29 7.43 8.65
N VAL A 289 15.69 8.68 8.36
CA VAL A 289 15.07 9.88 8.92
C VAL A 289 13.64 10.03 8.38
N ALA A 290 13.45 9.89 7.08
CA ALA A 290 12.13 9.99 6.44
C ALA A 290 11.13 8.90 6.91
N GLY A 291 11.63 7.72 7.31
CA GLY A 291 10.81 6.64 7.85
C GLY A 291 10.51 6.74 9.36
N SER A 292 11.19 7.64 10.10
CA SER A 292 10.95 7.85 11.53
C SER A 292 9.99 9.00 11.84
N GLU A 293 9.62 9.81 10.84
CA GLU A 293 8.67 10.91 10.95
C GLU A 293 7.25 10.56 10.46
N ALA A 294 7.06 9.32 10.00
CA ALA A 294 5.77 8.77 9.53
C ALA A 294 5.23 7.77 10.55
#